data_b5855607a547089ee411e61da2b599c6
#
_entry.id   b5855607a547089ee411e61da2b599c6
#
_cell.length_a   1.000
_cell.length_b   1.000
_cell.length_c   1.000
_cell.angle_alpha   90.00
_cell.angle_beta   90.00
_cell.angle_gamma   90.00
#
_symmetry.space_group_name_H-M   'P 1'
#
loop_
_entity.id
_entity.type
_entity.pdbx_description
1 polymer ?
#
loop_
_entity_poly.entity_id
_entity_poly.type
_entity_poly.pdbx_seq_one_letter_code
_entity_poly.pdbx_strand_id
1 'polypeptide(L)'
;MRDNMLQVDHHDPENLSLLRFNALWESNYRNNSLLVFSTGRSPTLYKELRKEKPMLTPDITIMSVGTEITYGNSMVPDNGWVEFLNKKWDRNIVSEETSKFPELSLQSETEQRPHKVSFYVQKDKAQDVMKALATRLQERGLDVKIIYSGGMDLDILPQGAGKGQALAYLLKKFKASNKLPVNTLACGDSGNDAELFSIPDVHGVMVSNAQEELLQWHAANAKNNPKIIHATERCAAGIIQAIGHFNLGPSTSPRDVTDLSDSKMENFDPAYEVVKLYLFYERWRRAEVENFELYLANLKAVCCLSGIFVHPSGIEQSLHDAINSLKTCYGDKQGKQFRVWVDQVLPAQIGSESWLVSFKKWEQSGEAWSTLY
;
A
#
# COMPACT_ATOMS: atom_id res chain seq x y z
N MET A 1 3.00 15.59 6.26
CA MET A 1 2.25 14.31 6.26
C MET A 1 2.83 13.42 5.18
N ARG A 2 3.56 12.38 5.54
CA ARG A 2 4.34 11.58 4.60
C ARG A 2 4.21 10.12 4.99
N ASP A 3 3.54 9.34 4.16
CA ASP A 3 3.28 7.91 4.37
C ASP A 3 4.14 7.07 3.42
N ASN A 4 4.66 5.99 3.91
CA ASN A 4 5.76 5.18 3.40
C ASN A 4 5.68 4.69 1.95
N MET A 5 4.63 3.99 1.60
CA MET A 5 4.38 3.58 0.21
C MET A 5 3.78 4.71 -0.62
N LEU A 6 3.32 5.75 0.02
CA LEU A 6 2.35 6.71 -0.48
C LEU A 6 2.95 8.09 -0.63
N GLN A 7 4.27 8.23 -0.46
CA GLN A 7 4.96 9.49 -0.75
C GLN A 7 4.84 9.82 -2.24
N VAL A 8 4.51 11.08 -2.50
CA VAL A 8 4.77 11.66 -3.81
C VAL A 8 6.29 11.69 -3.97
N ASP A 9 6.84 10.72 -4.66
CA ASP A 9 8.22 10.83 -5.09
C ASP A 9 8.28 11.83 -6.24
N HIS A 10 8.82 13.02 -5.97
CA HIS A 10 9.04 14.03 -7.00
C HIS A 10 10.03 13.58 -8.07
N HIS A 11 10.79 12.50 -7.81
CA HIS A 11 11.70 11.87 -8.76
C HIS A 11 11.02 10.77 -9.58
N ASP A 12 9.76 10.39 -9.26
CA ASP A 12 8.93 9.42 -9.99
C ASP A 12 7.53 10.00 -10.25
N PRO A 13 7.40 11.02 -11.11
CA PRO A 13 6.15 11.71 -11.35
C PRO A 13 5.07 10.81 -11.97
N GLU A 14 5.48 9.74 -12.65
CA GLU A 14 4.57 8.75 -13.24
C GLU A 14 4.24 7.59 -12.31
N ASN A 15 4.71 7.59 -11.07
CA ASN A 15 4.54 6.52 -10.07
C ASN A 15 5.01 5.14 -10.57
N LEU A 16 6.07 5.08 -11.35
CA LEU A 16 6.57 3.84 -11.95
C LEU A 16 7.01 2.82 -10.91
N SER A 17 7.64 3.25 -9.83
CA SER A 17 8.02 2.36 -8.72
C SER A 17 6.80 1.67 -8.10
N LEU A 18 5.71 2.43 -7.90
CA LEU A 18 4.45 1.88 -7.37
C LEU A 18 3.78 0.95 -8.38
N LEU A 19 3.75 1.31 -9.67
CA LEU A 19 3.21 0.45 -10.73
C LEU A 19 4.02 -0.85 -10.92
N ARG A 20 5.35 -0.81 -10.71
CA ARG A 20 6.20 -2.01 -10.67
C ARG A 20 5.82 -2.92 -9.51
N PHE A 21 5.62 -2.35 -8.33
CA PHE A 21 5.16 -3.08 -7.16
C PHE A 21 3.76 -3.67 -7.38
N ASN A 22 2.83 -2.91 -7.96
CA ASN A 22 1.48 -3.40 -8.27
C ASN A 22 1.51 -4.63 -9.17
N ALA A 23 2.27 -4.57 -10.26
CA ALA A 23 2.40 -5.70 -11.18
C ALA A 23 3.03 -6.93 -10.48
N LEU A 24 4.07 -6.72 -9.67
CA LEU A 24 4.70 -7.80 -8.90
C LEU A 24 3.74 -8.41 -7.88
N TRP A 25 2.99 -7.57 -7.16
CA TRP A 25 2.04 -8.03 -6.14
C TRP A 25 0.91 -8.87 -6.74
N GLU A 26 0.24 -8.34 -7.75
CA GLU A 26 -0.91 -9.01 -8.36
C GLU A 26 -0.52 -10.31 -9.09
N SER A 27 0.69 -10.38 -9.65
CA SER A 27 1.15 -11.58 -10.37
C SER A 27 1.70 -12.68 -9.45
N ASN A 28 2.20 -12.35 -8.24
CA ASN A 28 2.93 -13.35 -7.44
C ASN A 28 2.46 -13.48 -5.99
N TYR A 29 1.82 -12.44 -5.44
CA TYR A 29 1.57 -12.37 -4.00
C TYR A 29 0.09 -12.31 -3.61
N ARG A 30 -0.78 -11.72 -4.43
CA ARG A 30 -2.19 -11.50 -4.09
C ARG A 30 -2.91 -12.75 -3.56
N ASN A 31 -2.64 -13.92 -4.11
CA ASN A 31 -3.36 -15.16 -3.79
C ASN A 31 -2.82 -15.90 -2.56
N ASN A 32 -1.64 -15.53 -2.06
CA ASN A 32 -0.97 -16.25 -0.96
C ASN A 32 -0.45 -15.33 0.16
N SER A 33 -0.67 -14.04 0.04
CA SER A 33 -0.12 -13.01 0.95
C SER A 33 -1.17 -11.96 1.28
N LEU A 34 -0.98 -11.24 2.39
CA LEU A 34 -1.85 -10.14 2.81
C LEU A 34 -1.13 -8.81 2.60
N LEU A 35 -1.76 -7.91 1.86
CA LEU A 35 -1.32 -6.52 1.71
C LEU A 35 -1.92 -5.67 2.82
N VAL A 36 -1.05 -5.10 3.65
CA VAL A 36 -1.44 -4.21 4.74
C VAL A 36 -0.90 -2.81 4.48
N PHE A 37 -1.77 -1.82 4.37
CA PHE A 37 -1.35 -0.42 4.38
C PHE A 37 -1.41 0.13 5.79
N SER A 38 -0.32 0.77 6.23
CA SER A 38 -0.21 1.40 7.54
C SER A 38 0.15 2.87 7.38
N THR A 39 -0.75 3.77 7.79
CA THR A 39 -0.64 5.21 7.53
C THR A 39 -1.01 6.05 8.75
N GLY A 40 -0.37 7.23 8.88
CA GLY A 40 -0.79 8.25 9.84
C GLY A 40 -2.06 8.99 9.44
N ARG A 41 -2.46 8.91 8.17
CA ARG A 41 -3.62 9.61 7.63
C ARG A 41 -4.93 9.11 8.23
N SER A 42 -5.88 10.03 8.37
CA SER A 42 -7.27 9.67 8.64
C SER A 42 -7.91 8.91 7.47
N PRO A 43 -9.04 8.19 7.70
CA PRO A 43 -9.76 7.52 6.63
C PRO A 43 -10.14 8.44 5.46
N THR A 44 -10.46 9.70 5.73
CA THR A 44 -10.79 10.69 4.71
C THR A 44 -9.58 10.98 3.82
N LEU A 45 -8.44 11.37 4.40
CA LEU A 45 -7.22 11.66 3.65
C LEU A 45 -6.65 10.42 2.95
N TYR A 46 -6.81 9.24 3.54
CA TYR A 46 -6.44 8.00 2.88
C TYR A 46 -7.29 7.73 1.62
N LYS A 47 -8.61 7.95 1.68
CA LYS A 47 -9.50 7.81 0.51
C LYS A 47 -9.17 8.81 -0.59
N GLU A 48 -8.81 10.04 -0.23
CA GLU A 48 -8.36 11.06 -1.20
C GLU A 48 -7.07 10.60 -1.89
N LEU A 49 -6.08 10.17 -1.12
CA LEU A 49 -4.83 9.66 -1.67
C LEU A 49 -5.04 8.49 -2.66
N ARG A 50 -5.98 7.59 -2.37
CA ARG A 50 -6.32 6.49 -3.28
C ARG A 50 -6.94 6.94 -4.60
N LYS A 51 -7.49 8.15 -4.66
CA LYS A 51 -7.96 8.75 -5.93
C LYS A 51 -6.81 9.38 -6.73
N GLU A 52 -5.73 9.76 -6.05
CA GLU A 52 -4.60 10.46 -6.67
C GLU A 52 -3.47 9.51 -7.10
N LYS A 53 -3.39 8.33 -6.50
CA LYS A 53 -2.28 7.38 -6.70
C LYS A 53 -2.77 6.02 -7.18
N PRO A 54 -1.99 5.32 -8.05
CA PRO A 54 -2.32 3.98 -8.54
C PRO A 54 -2.11 2.92 -7.45
N MET A 55 -2.84 3.03 -6.36
CA MET A 55 -2.71 2.14 -5.21
C MET A 55 -3.57 0.90 -5.36
N LEU A 56 -2.99 -0.25 -5.03
CA LEU A 56 -3.76 -1.49 -4.89
C LEU A 56 -4.76 -1.40 -3.74
N THR A 57 -5.79 -2.22 -3.80
CA THR A 57 -6.71 -2.42 -2.69
C THR A 57 -6.04 -3.35 -1.66
N PRO A 58 -5.75 -2.88 -0.43
CA PRO A 58 -5.19 -3.72 0.61
C PRO A 58 -6.25 -4.64 1.22
N ASP A 59 -5.80 -5.74 1.82
CA ASP A 59 -6.65 -6.62 2.61
C ASP A 59 -6.98 -6.00 3.96
N ILE A 60 -6.01 -5.25 4.52
CA ILE A 60 -6.13 -4.56 5.81
C ILE A 60 -5.57 -3.15 5.67
N THR A 61 -6.24 -2.19 6.29
CA THR A 61 -5.73 -0.83 6.42
C THR A 61 -5.63 -0.44 7.88
N ILE A 62 -4.44 -0.04 8.31
CA ILE A 62 -4.14 0.57 9.61
C ILE A 62 -4.04 2.07 9.38
N MET A 63 -4.90 2.86 10.01
CA MET A 63 -4.98 4.31 9.80
C MET A 63 -4.82 5.09 11.10
N SER A 64 -4.74 6.41 10.96
CA SER A 64 -4.72 7.35 12.08
C SER A 64 -3.65 6.98 13.12
N VAL A 65 -2.42 6.72 12.63
CA VAL A 65 -1.26 6.31 13.45
C VAL A 65 -1.51 5.02 14.26
N GLY A 66 -2.27 4.07 13.66
CA GLY A 66 -2.54 2.78 14.30
C GLY A 66 -3.73 2.78 15.27
N THR A 67 -4.56 3.81 15.26
CA THR A 67 -5.77 3.83 16.10
C THR A 67 -6.98 3.20 15.42
N GLU A 68 -6.93 3.00 14.11
CA GLU A 68 -8.03 2.42 13.33
C GLU A 68 -7.52 1.25 12.48
N ILE A 69 -8.17 0.09 12.58
CA ILE A 69 -7.92 -1.08 11.73
C ILE A 69 -9.20 -1.38 10.97
N THR A 70 -9.09 -1.54 9.64
CA THR A 70 -10.22 -1.87 8.77
C THR A 70 -9.86 -2.96 7.78
N TYR A 71 -10.87 -3.70 7.29
CA TYR A 71 -10.73 -4.84 6.39
C TYR A 71 -11.36 -4.56 5.03
N GLY A 72 -10.63 -4.93 3.99
CA GLY A 72 -11.08 -4.92 2.61
C GLY A 72 -11.44 -3.55 2.05
N ASN A 73 -11.99 -3.54 0.85
CA ASN A 73 -12.37 -2.30 0.15
C ASN A 73 -13.50 -1.53 0.84
N SER A 74 -14.41 -2.24 1.52
CA SER A 74 -15.51 -1.64 2.29
C SER A 74 -15.06 -1.01 3.61
N MET A 75 -13.78 -1.18 3.97
CA MET A 75 -13.17 -0.64 5.19
C MET A 75 -13.97 -0.99 6.46
N VAL A 76 -14.33 -2.28 6.60
CA VAL A 76 -15.08 -2.78 7.78
C VAL A 76 -14.19 -2.66 9.02
N PRO A 77 -14.63 -1.94 10.09
CA PRO A 77 -13.81 -1.74 11.28
C PRO A 77 -13.54 -3.03 12.07
N ASP A 78 -12.38 -3.12 12.71
CA ASP A 78 -12.08 -4.15 13.73
C ASP A 78 -12.64 -3.72 15.10
N ASN A 79 -13.81 -4.23 15.46
CA ASN A 79 -14.46 -3.88 16.73
C ASN A 79 -13.64 -4.32 17.96
N GLY A 80 -12.92 -5.45 17.88
CA GLY A 80 -12.06 -5.90 18.97
C GLY A 80 -10.88 -4.94 19.23
N TRP A 81 -10.36 -4.30 18.17
CA TRP A 81 -9.35 -3.25 18.30
C TRP A 81 -9.92 -1.99 18.96
N VAL A 82 -11.11 -1.57 18.54
CA VAL A 82 -11.82 -0.43 19.15
C VAL A 82 -12.08 -0.67 20.64
N GLU A 83 -12.60 -1.84 21.00
CA GLU A 83 -12.83 -2.23 22.40
C GLU A 83 -11.53 -2.26 23.23
N PHE A 84 -10.43 -2.73 22.63
CA PHE A 84 -9.12 -2.73 23.28
C PHE A 84 -8.64 -1.32 23.60
N LEU A 85 -8.77 -0.38 22.66
CA LEU A 85 -8.34 1.00 22.83
C LEU A 85 -9.21 1.80 23.82
N ASN A 86 -10.50 1.46 23.93
CA ASN A 86 -11.44 2.12 24.86
C ASN A 86 -11.08 1.91 26.34
N LYS A 87 -10.32 0.87 26.71
CA LYS A 87 -10.13 0.46 28.09
C LYS A 87 -9.50 1.52 29.00
N LYS A 88 -8.63 2.37 28.49
CA LYS A 88 -7.90 3.41 29.24
C LYS A 88 -7.82 4.71 28.47
N TRP A 89 -8.89 5.05 27.77
CA TRP A 89 -8.94 6.24 26.94
C TRP A 89 -10.21 7.05 27.23
N ASP A 90 -10.03 8.31 27.47
CA ASP A 90 -11.12 9.29 27.54
C ASP A 90 -10.73 10.53 26.74
N ARG A 91 -11.36 10.65 25.58
CA ARG A 91 -11.10 11.78 24.66
C ARG A 91 -11.46 13.13 25.27
N ASN A 92 -12.48 13.20 26.15
CA ASN A 92 -12.91 14.44 26.75
C ASN A 92 -11.84 14.98 27.72
N ILE A 93 -11.24 14.09 28.54
CA ILE A 93 -10.13 14.45 29.41
C ILE A 93 -8.92 14.95 28.59
N VAL A 94 -8.59 14.26 27.49
CA VAL A 94 -7.51 14.72 26.60
C VAL A 94 -7.79 16.12 26.05
N SER A 95 -9.02 16.35 25.57
CA SER A 95 -9.43 17.66 25.04
C SER A 95 -9.41 18.76 26.10
N GLU A 96 -9.84 18.45 27.31
CA GLU A 96 -9.80 19.37 28.45
C GLU A 96 -8.36 19.75 28.83
N GLU A 97 -7.47 18.76 28.97
CA GLU A 97 -6.09 19.04 29.35
C GLU A 97 -5.31 19.76 28.24
N THR A 98 -5.52 19.39 26.98
CA THR A 98 -4.85 20.07 25.84
C THR A 98 -5.29 21.51 25.64
N SER A 99 -6.53 21.85 25.98
CA SER A 99 -7.03 23.25 25.90
C SER A 99 -6.27 24.24 26.81
N LYS A 100 -5.50 23.73 27.77
CA LYS A 100 -4.68 24.53 28.70
C LYS A 100 -3.32 24.91 28.11
N PHE A 101 -2.99 24.42 26.91
CA PHE A 101 -1.73 24.65 26.21
C PHE A 101 -1.94 25.55 24.98
N PRO A 102 -1.66 26.86 25.09
CA PRO A 102 -1.85 27.79 23.98
C PRO A 102 -0.90 27.56 22.82
N GLU A 103 0.17 26.77 23.03
CA GLU A 103 1.12 26.36 22.00
C GLU A 103 0.55 25.32 21.04
N LEU A 104 -0.54 24.65 21.40
CA LEU A 104 -1.21 23.62 20.61
C LEU A 104 -2.29 24.24 19.72
N SER A 105 -2.17 24.02 18.42
CA SER A 105 -3.20 24.38 17.45
C SER A 105 -3.83 23.10 16.89
N LEU A 106 -5.15 22.93 16.99
CA LEU A 106 -5.85 21.76 16.46
C LEU A 106 -5.59 21.59 14.96
N GLN A 107 -5.31 20.37 14.54
CA GLN A 107 -5.36 19.99 13.13
C GLN A 107 -6.80 19.96 12.61
N SER A 108 -6.97 19.77 11.30
CA SER A 108 -8.29 19.73 10.66
C SER A 108 -9.22 18.71 11.33
N GLU A 109 -10.54 18.93 11.21
CA GLU A 109 -11.57 18.07 11.80
C GLU A 109 -11.42 16.61 11.32
N THR A 110 -10.97 16.37 10.10
CA THR A 110 -10.75 15.03 9.55
C THR A 110 -9.66 14.24 10.27
N GLU A 111 -8.70 14.92 10.90
CA GLU A 111 -7.63 14.32 11.69
C GLU A 111 -8.02 14.08 13.16
N GLN A 112 -9.14 14.66 13.61
CA GLN A 112 -9.69 14.39 14.92
C GLN A 112 -10.47 13.09 14.93
N ARG A 113 -9.94 12.04 15.59
CA ARG A 113 -10.53 10.70 15.58
C ARG A 113 -10.97 10.27 16.99
N PRO A 114 -11.81 9.25 17.12
CA PRO A 114 -12.22 8.77 18.45
C PRO A 114 -11.05 8.46 19.39
N HIS A 115 -9.96 7.86 18.86
CA HIS A 115 -8.77 7.49 19.62
C HIS A 115 -7.51 8.27 19.20
N LYS A 116 -7.69 9.43 18.56
CA LYS A 116 -6.58 10.32 18.17
C LYS A 116 -7.01 11.77 18.29
N VAL A 117 -6.22 12.57 19.00
CA VAL A 117 -6.37 14.04 19.04
C VAL A 117 -5.08 14.64 18.49
N SER A 118 -5.20 15.43 17.42
CA SER A 118 -4.07 15.88 16.61
C SER A 118 -3.92 17.40 16.67
N PHE A 119 -2.68 17.86 16.85
CA PHE A 119 -2.32 19.26 16.95
C PHE A 119 -1.12 19.60 16.09
N TYR A 120 -0.96 20.87 15.79
CA TYR A 120 0.29 21.46 15.38
C TYR A 120 0.98 22.09 16.60
N VAL A 121 2.30 21.92 16.70
CA VAL A 121 3.15 22.57 17.71
C VAL A 121 4.49 22.89 17.09
N GLN A 122 5.07 24.03 17.44
CA GLN A 122 6.39 24.43 16.97
C GLN A 122 7.48 23.54 17.58
N LYS A 123 8.51 23.24 16.79
CA LYS A 123 9.57 22.29 17.16
C LYS A 123 10.27 22.64 18.46
N ASP A 124 10.52 23.93 18.71
CA ASP A 124 11.18 24.45 19.90
C ASP A 124 10.32 24.33 21.18
N LYS A 125 9.00 24.21 21.05
CA LYS A 125 8.03 24.02 22.13
C LYS A 125 7.61 22.56 22.36
N ALA A 126 7.77 21.72 21.36
CA ALA A 126 7.22 20.37 21.34
C ALA A 126 7.64 19.53 22.55
N GLN A 127 8.93 19.53 22.91
CA GLN A 127 9.47 18.71 23.98
C GLN A 127 8.87 19.07 25.35
N ASP A 128 8.79 20.38 25.66
CA ASP A 128 8.25 20.87 26.93
C ASP A 128 6.75 20.61 27.03
N VAL A 129 6.01 20.88 25.95
CA VAL A 129 4.57 20.59 25.86
C VAL A 129 4.29 19.11 26.05
N MET A 130 5.00 18.22 25.33
CA MET A 130 4.82 16.77 25.45
C MET A 130 5.04 16.28 26.87
N LYS A 131 6.12 16.74 27.53
CA LYS A 131 6.44 16.33 28.90
C LYS A 131 5.38 16.82 29.90
N ALA A 132 4.99 18.08 29.82
CA ALA A 132 3.98 18.67 30.71
C ALA A 132 2.62 17.99 30.50
N LEU A 133 2.22 17.77 29.26
CA LEU A 133 0.95 17.13 28.91
C LEU A 133 0.90 15.67 29.36
N ALA A 134 1.98 14.89 29.17
CA ALA A 134 2.06 13.51 29.62
C ALA A 134 1.86 13.41 31.15
N THR A 135 2.50 14.30 31.93
CA THR A 135 2.33 14.35 33.40
C THR A 135 0.89 14.64 33.78
N ARG A 136 0.27 15.65 33.17
CA ARG A 136 -1.12 16.04 33.48
C ARG A 136 -2.12 14.95 33.15
N LEU A 137 -1.98 14.30 31.98
CA LEU A 137 -2.86 13.20 31.58
C LEU A 137 -2.70 11.99 32.50
N GLN A 138 -1.48 11.69 32.95
CA GLN A 138 -1.21 10.64 33.94
C GLN A 138 -1.86 10.96 35.30
N GLU A 139 -1.79 12.21 35.76
CA GLU A 139 -2.47 12.67 37.00
C GLU A 139 -4.00 12.53 36.91
N ARG A 140 -4.56 12.62 35.69
CA ARG A 140 -6.00 12.38 35.42
C ARG A 140 -6.33 10.89 35.23
N GLY A 141 -5.36 10.00 35.44
CA GLY A 141 -5.52 8.53 35.33
C GLY A 141 -5.52 7.98 33.90
N LEU A 142 -5.12 8.78 32.90
CA LEU A 142 -4.97 8.34 31.53
C LEU A 142 -3.55 7.86 31.24
N ASP A 143 -3.46 6.76 30.51
CA ASP A 143 -2.22 6.22 29.99
C ASP A 143 -2.19 6.46 28.48
N VAL A 144 -1.39 7.45 28.05
CA VAL A 144 -1.38 7.96 26.68
C VAL A 144 0.00 7.88 26.05
N LYS A 145 0.00 7.75 24.74
CA LYS A 145 1.18 7.91 23.89
C LYS A 145 1.08 9.27 23.20
N ILE A 146 2.14 10.06 23.27
CA ILE A 146 2.26 11.33 22.56
C ILE A 146 3.34 11.18 21.51
N ILE A 147 2.98 11.37 20.25
CA ILE A 147 3.89 11.21 19.10
C ILE A 147 4.08 12.57 18.45
N TYR A 148 5.34 12.98 18.30
CA TYR A 148 5.72 14.13 17.51
C TYR A 148 6.39 13.69 16.23
N SER A 149 5.95 14.19 15.09
CA SER A 149 6.47 13.82 13.79
C SER A 149 6.39 14.96 12.78
N GLY A 150 7.17 14.85 11.70
CA GLY A 150 7.12 15.81 10.60
C GLY A 150 7.55 17.24 10.96
N GLY A 151 8.15 17.44 12.12
CA GLY A 151 8.65 18.74 12.59
C GLY A 151 7.59 19.68 13.15
N MET A 152 6.30 19.29 13.15
CA MET A 152 5.21 20.11 13.70
C MET A 152 3.94 19.34 14.10
N ASP A 153 3.80 18.07 13.72
CA ASP A 153 2.61 17.26 14.00
C ASP A 153 2.73 16.60 15.39
N LEU A 154 1.73 16.77 16.24
CA LEU A 154 1.65 16.15 17.56
C LEU A 154 0.33 15.39 17.67
N ASP A 155 0.42 14.07 17.84
CA ASP A 155 -0.71 13.16 18.01
C ASP A 155 -0.74 12.59 19.42
N ILE A 156 -1.92 12.60 20.05
CA ILE A 156 -2.18 12.01 21.35
C ILE A 156 -3.09 10.81 21.15
N LEU A 157 -2.64 9.64 21.58
CA LEU A 157 -3.27 8.34 21.37
C LEU A 157 -3.39 7.58 22.71
N PRO A 158 -4.29 6.58 22.83
CA PRO A 158 -4.17 5.58 23.88
C PRO A 158 -2.79 4.93 23.89
N GLN A 159 -2.23 4.61 25.04
CA GLN A 159 -0.91 3.96 25.17
C GLN A 159 -0.81 2.67 24.38
N GLY A 160 -1.90 1.91 24.28
CA GLY A 160 -1.99 0.68 23.51
C GLY A 160 -2.08 0.88 21.99
N ALA A 161 -2.19 2.11 21.49
CA ALA A 161 -2.24 2.42 20.06
C ALA A 161 -0.83 2.59 19.48
N GLY A 162 -0.76 2.63 18.14
CA GLY A 162 0.47 2.79 17.37
C GLY A 162 0.54 1.79 16.22
N LYS A 163 1.30 2.10 15.17
CA LYS A 163 1.43 1.21 14.01
C LYS A 163 1.97 -0.17 14.41
N GLY A 164 2.98 -0.22 15.27
CA GLY A 164 3.53 -1.47 15.77
C GLY A 164 2.54 -2.25 16.64
N GLN A 165 1.81 -1.57 17.53
CA GLN A 165 0.80 -2.20 18.37
C GLN A 165 -0.34 -2.79 17.55
N ALA A 166 -0.80 -2.08 16.51
CA ALA A 166 -1.81 -2.57 15.58
C ALA A 166 -1.32 -3.81 14.83
N LEU A 167 -0.07 -3.84 14.35
CA LEU A 167 0.52 -5.02 13.71
C LEU A 167 0.64 -6.19 14.70
N ALA A 168 1.12 -5.95 15.92
CA ALA A 168 1.23 -6.99 16.95
C ALA A 168 -0.14 -7.60 17.29
N TYR A 169 -1.18 -6.76 17.39
CA TYR A 169 -2.56 -7.21 17.58
C TYR A 169 -3.03 -8.11 16.44
N LEU A 170 -2.80 -7.72 15.18
CA LEU A 170 -3.17 -8.51 14.01
C LEU A 170 -2.44 -9.85 13.98
N LEU A 171 -1.13 -9.87 14.23
CA LEU A 171 -0.34 -11.11 14.29
C LEU A 171 -0.83 -12.05 15.39
N LYS A 172 -1.18 -11.52 16.58
CA LYS A 172 -1.80 -12.30 17.65
C LYS A 172 -3.15 -12.88 17.23
N LYS A 173 -3.98 -12.10 16.54
CA LYS A 173 -5.29 -12.52 16.02
C LYS A 173 -5.14 -13.63 14.98
N PHE A 174 -4.18 -13.51 14.05
CA PHE A 174 -3.87 -14.54 13.06
C PHE A 174 -3.35 -15.82 13.72
N LYS A 175 -2.48 -15.70 14.72
CA LYS A 175 -1.98 -16.84 15.49
C LYS A 175 -3.11 -17.59 16.18
N ALA A 176 -4.05 -16.87 16.79
CA ALA A 176 -5.23 -17.47 17.46
C ALA A 176 -6.17 -18.22 16.50
N SER A 177 -6.18 -17.83 15.23
CA SER A 177 -6.99 -18.50 14.17
C SER A 177 -6.18 -19.49 13.31
N ASN A 178 -4.96 -19.85 13.70
CA ASN A 178 -4.03 -20.72 12.94
C ASN A 178 -3.74 -20.23 11.52
N LYS A 179 -3.70 -18.90 11.34
CA LYS A 179 -3.41 -18.22 10.06
C LYS A 179 -2.23 -17.28 10.16
N LEU A 180 -1.29 -17.55 11.08
CA LEU A 180 -0.09 -16.72 11.21
C LEU A 180 0.71 -16.77 9.91
N PRO A 181 1.08 -15.63 9.30
CA PRO A 181 1.95 -15.61 8.13
C PRO A 181 3.31 -16.22 8.44
N VAL A 182 3.88 -16.92 7.47
CA VAL A 182 5.24 -17.50 7.58
C VAL A 182 6.28 -16.39 7.69
N ASN A 183 6.09 -15.33 6.90
CA ASN A 183 6.94 -14.15 6.89
C ASN A 183 6.10 -12.89 7.02
N THR A 184 6.68 -11.88 7.66
CA THR A 184 6.10 -10.53 7.72
C THR A 184 7.18 -9.53 7.35
N LEU A 185 6.92 -8.69 6.35
CA LEU A 185 7.79 -7.57 5.96
C LEU A 185 7.11 -6.26 6.33
N ALA A 186 7.72 -5.49 7.21
CA ALA A 186 7.32 -4.12 7.52
C ALA A 186 8.20 -3.13 6.76
N CYS A 187 7.57 -2.10 6.19
CA CYS A 187 8.25 -1.07 5.43
C CYS A 187 8.00 0.29 6.08
N GLY A 188 9.02 1.13 6.17
CA GLY A 188 8.92 2.41 6.86
C GLY A 188 9.81 3.51 6.30
N ASP A 189 9.38 4.78 6.48
CA ASP A 189 10.15 5.97 6.13
C ASP A 189 10.16 7.05 7.21
N SER A 190 9.34 6.93 8.26
CA SER A 190 9.19 7.98 9.28
C SER A 190 9.29 7.43 10.70
N GLY A 191 9.52 8.31 11.68
CA GLY A 191 9.72 7.93 13.08
C GLY A 191 8.58 7.11 13.69
N ASN A 192 7.34 7.31 13.22
CA ASN A 192 6.19 6.52 13.68
C ASN A 192 6.16 5.07 13.16
N ASP A 193 7.08 4.69 12.27
CA ASP A 193 7.26 3.31 11.79
C ASP A 193 8.25 2.51 12.64
N ALA A 194 9.02 3.16 13.49
CA ALA A 194 10.04 2.51 14.33
C ALA A 194 9.48 1.34 15.15
N GLU A 195 8.24 1.48 15.63
CA GLU A 195 7.57 0.42 16.39
C GLU A 195 7.31 -0.84 15.56
N LEU A 196 7.10 -0.73 14.23
CA LEU A 196 6.92 -1.89 13.34
C LEU A 196 8.15 -2.79 13.34
N PHE A 197 9.34 -2.18 13.38
CA PHE A 197 10.62 -2.88 13.37
C PHE A 197 11.00 -3.48 14.73
N SER A 198 10.30 -3.12 15.79
CA SER A 198 10.51 -3.65 17.13
C SER A 198 9.74 -4.96 17.39
N ILE A 199 8.88 -5.39 16.45
CA ILE A 199 8.08 -6.60 16.62
C ILE A 199 8.95 -7.83 16.33
N PRO A 200 8.95 -8.84 17.22
CA PRO A 200 9.70 -10.07 17.00
C PRO A 200 9.32 -10.75 15.69
N ASP A 201 10.32 -11.30 15.01
CA ASP A 201 10.18 -12.08 13.77
C ASP A 201 9.64 -11.33 12.55
N VAL A 202 9.60 -10.00 12.61
CA VAL A 202 9.29 -9.16 11.47
C VAL A 202 10.57 -8.76 10.74
N HIS A 203 10.59 -8.92 9.42
CA HIS A 203 11.60 -8.31 8.56
C HIS A 203 11.26 -6.83 8.38
N GLY A 204 12.25 -5.96 8.45
CA GLY A 204 12.06 -4.51 8.32
C GLY A 204 12.85 -3.92 7.16
N VAL A 205 12.24 -3.00 6.43
CA VAL A 205 12.95 -2.16 5.47
C VAL A 205 12.67 -0.69 5.72
N MET A 206 13.71 0.08 5.95
CA MET A 206 13.69 1.52 5.81
C MET A 206 14.06 1.84 4.37
N VAL A 207 13.17 2.53 3.66
CA VAL A 207 13.43 2.95 2.28
C VAL A 207 14.48 4.06 2.24
N SER A 208 15.20 4.25 1.11
CA SER A 208 16.32 5.20 1.05
C SER A 208 15.93 6.66 1.33
N ASN A 209 14.67 7.01 1.16
CA ASN A 209 14.11 8.32 1.49
C ASN A 209 13.56 8.41 2.93
N ALA A 210 13.98 7.52 3.83
CA ALA A 210 13.60 7.56 5.23
C ALA A 210 14.03 8.86 5.92
N GLN A 211 13.20 9.34 6.84
CA GLN A 211 13.42 10.56 7.59
C GLN A 211 14.47 10.36 8.69
N GLU A 212 15.07 11.45 9.10
CA GLU A 212 16.16 11.48 10.08
C GLU A 212 15.80 10.77 11.40
N GLU A 213 14.56 10.94 11.88
CA GLU A 213 14.09 10.32 13.11
C GLU A 213 14.14 8.79 13.06
N LEU A 214 13.78 8.20 11.92
CA LEU A 214 13.83 6.75 11.74
C LEU A 214 15.27 6.25 11.59
N LEU A 215 16.12 7.00 10.89
CA LEU A 215 17.54 6.68 10.75
C LEU A 215 18.27 6.72 12.10
N GLN A 216 17.99 7.71 12.94
CA GLN A 216 18.53 7.81 14.29
C GLN A 216 18.04 6.66 15.17
N TRP A 217 16.75 6.32 15.12
CA TRP A 217 16.21 5.17 15.82
C TRP A 217 16.93 3.86 15.41
N HIS A 218 17.12 3.65 14.11
CA HIS A 218 17.82 2.47 13.60
C HIS A 218 19.27 2.41 14.10
N ALA A 219 19.99 3.52 14.02
CA ALA A 219 21.37 3.59 14.49
C ALA A 219 21.51 3.25 15.99
N ALA A 220 20.52 3.67 16.79
CA ALA A 220 20.51 3.44 18.23
C ALA A 220 20.02 2.04 18.64
N ASN A 221 19.08 1.45 17.90
CA ASN A 221 18.32 0.28 18.37
C ASN A 221 18.49 -0.97 17.48
N ALA A 222 18.83 -0.81 16.20
CA ALA A 222 18.73 -1.89 15.22
C ALA A 222 19.92 -2.01 14.25
N LYS A 223 20.98 -1.25 14.44
CA LYS A 223 22.16 -1.21 13.55
C LYS A 223 22.74 -2.58 13.20
N ASN A 224 22.71 -3.53 14.15
CA ASN A 224 23.25 -4.87 13.99
C ASN A 224 22.17 -5.94 13.83
N ASN A 225 20.92 -5.55 13.62
CA ASN A 225 19.84 -6.51 13.44
C ASN A 225 19.78 -6.95 11.96
N PRO A 226 20.11 -8.23 11.63
CA PRO A 226 20.10 -8.70 10.24
C PRO A 226 18.71 -8.78 9.62
N LYS A 227 17.65 -8.66 10.44
CA LYS A 227 16.27 -8.62 9.95
C LYS A 227 15.82 -7.23 9.52
N ILE A 228 16.64 -6.18 9.68
CA ILE A 228 16.28 -4.81 9.33
C ILE A 228 17.33 -4.24 8.41
N ILE A 229 16.90 -3.76 7.24
CA ILE A 229 17.79 -3.13 6.26
C ILE A 229 17.40 -1.68 5.98
N HIS A 230 18.40 -0.89 5.62
CA HIS A 230 18.21 0.40 4.96
C HIS A 230 18.41 0.19 3.47
N ALA A 231 17.33 0.25 2.70
CA ALA A 231 17.36 0.05 1.26
C ALA A 231 18.09 1.19 0.56
N THR A 232 18.68 0.91 -0.59
CA THR A 232 19.25 1.93 -1.48
C THR A 232 18.19 2.54 -2.40
N GLU A 233 17.08 1.83 -2.59
CA GLU A 233 15.96 2.23 -3.41
C GLU A 233 14.89 2.98 -2.60
N ARG A 234 14.19 3.89 -3.28
CA ARG A 234 13.15 4.76 -2.68
C ARG A 234 11.76 4.12 -2.74
N CYS A 235 10.88 4.52 -1.83
CA CYS A 235 9.45 4.19 -1.88
C CYS A 235 9.18 2.70 -2.18
N ALA A 236 8.29 2.41 -3.12
CA ALA A 236 7.91 1.04 -3.49
C ALA A 236 9.08 0.21 -4.09
N ALA A 237 10.06 0.86 -4.73
CA ALA A 237 11.26 0.17 -5.22
C ALA A 237 12.12 -0.38 -4.06
N GLY A 238 12.19 0.33 -2.93
CA GLY A 238 12.86 -0.17 -1.71
C GLY A 238 12.17 -1.39 -1.12
N ILE A 239 10.86 -1.51 -1.26
CA ILE A 239 10.10 -2.70 -0.84
C ILE A 239 10.44 -3.89 -1.73
N ILE A 240 10.47 -3.70 -3.05
CA ILE A 240 10.87 -4.75 -4.01
C ILE A 240 12.30 -5.23 -3.70
N GLN A 241 13.21 -4.29 -3.42
CA GLN A 241 14.59 -4.61 -3.01
C GLN A 241 14.62 -5.47 -1.75
N ALA A 242 13.80 -5.15 -0.74
CA ALA A 242 13.73 -5.92 0.51
C ALA A 242 13.16 -7.33 0.31
N ILE A 243 12.16 -7.49 -0.54
CA ILE A 243 11.62 -8.81 -0.90
C ILE A 243 12.74 -9.71 -1.44
N GLY A 244 13.57 -9.19 -2.36
CA GLY A 244 14.73 -9.92 -2.88
C GLY A 244 15.81 -10.16 -1.83
N HIS A 245 16.14 -9.16 -1.02
CA HIS A 245 17.18 -9.27 0.02
C HIS A 245 16.87 -10.36 1.05
N PHE A 246 15.62 -10.44 1.50
CA PHE A 246 15.19 -11.44 2.49
C PHE A 246 14.72 -12.76 1.87
N ASN A 247 14.81 -12.92 0.55
CA ASN A 247 14.35 -14.11 -0.18
C ASN A 247 12.89 -14.47 0.13
N LEU A 248 12.00 -13.47 0.17
CA LEU A 248 10.59 -13.66 0.51
C LEU A 248 9.74 -14.14 -0.68
N GLY A 249 10.33 -14.25 -1.86
CA GLY A 249 9.71 -14.70 -3.10
C GLY A 249 10.23 -13.93 -4.31
N PRO A 250 9.52 -13.98 -5.47
CA PRO A 250 9.89 -13.23 -6.67
C PRO A 250 10.04 -11.72 -6.40
N SER A 251 11.13 -11.13 -6.89
CA SER A 251 11.44 -9.70 -6.73
C SER A 251 11.63 -8.97 -8.06
N THR A 252 11.37 -9.64 -9.17
CA THR A 252 11.38 -9.02 -10.51
C THR A 252 9.96 -8.70 -10.93
N SER A 253 9.68 -7.43 -11.16
CA SER A 253 8.36 -7.01 -11.63
C SER A 253 8.14 -7.44 -13.08
N PRO A 254 6.95 -7.92 -13.44
CA PRO A 254 6.60 -8.14 -14.85
C PRO A 254 6.79 -6.90 -15.75
N ARG A 255 6.78 -5.69 -15.17
CA ARG A 255 7.06 -4.45 -15.89
C ARG A 255 8.52 -4.30 -16.33
N ASP A 256 9.44 -4.99 -15.65
CA ASP A 256 10.88 -4.94 -15.94
C ASP A 256 11.29 -5.97 -17.01
N VAL A 257 10.39 -6.86 -17.39
CA VAL A 257 10.63 -7.87 -18.43
C VAL A 257 10.39 -7.25 -19.80
N THR A 258 11.44 -7.21 -20.62
CA THR A 258 11.39 -6.58 -21.96
C THR A 258 10.60 -7.42 -22.95
N ASP A 259 10.75 -8.73 -22.88
CA ASP A 259 10.04 -9.67 -23.73
C ASP A 259 8.95 -10.43 -22.96
N LEU A 260 7.70 -10.03 -23.22
CA LEU A 260 6.54 -10.69 -22.62
C LEU A 260 6.26 -12.07 -23.23
N SER A 261 6.95 -12.46 -24.30
CA SER A 261 6.81 -13.77 -24.95
C SER A 261 7.65 -14.86 -24.28
N ASP A 262 8.77 -14.48 -23.62
CA ASP A 262 9.80 -15.41 -23.15
C ASP A 262 9.70 -15.82 -21.66
N SER A 263 8.61 -15.52 -20.99
CA SER A 263 8.41 -16.06 -19.65
C SER A 263 8.17 -17.58 -19.76
N LYS A 264 9.26 -18.35 -19.79
CA LYS A 264 9.24 -19.80 -19.53
C LYS A 264 8.87 -20.00 -18.06
N MET A 265 7.62 -19.72 -17.69
CA MET A 265 7.09 -20.24 -16.46
C MET A 265 6.89 -21.74 -16.67
N GLU A 266 7.57 -22.56 -15.89
CA GLU A 266 7.39 -24.02 -15.91
C GLU A 266 5.93 -24.41 -15.59
N ASN A 267 5.18 -23.50 -14.96
CA ASN A 267 3.78 -23.69 -14.62
C ASN A 267 2.95 -22.47 -15.03
N PHE A 268 1.79 -22.71 -15.61
CA PHE A 268 0.81 -21.68 -15.94
C PHE A 268 0.26 -21.01 -14.68
N ASP A 269 0.33 -19.67 -14.61
CA ASP A 269 -0.28 -18.87 -13.55
C ASP A 269 -1.28 -17.87 -14.16
N PRO A 270 -2.58 -18.05 -13.90
CA PRO A 270 -3.62 -17.20 -14.49
C PRO A 270 -3.55 -15.74 -14.02
N ALA A 271 -3.05 -15.46 -12.81
CA ALA A 271 -2.88 -14.09 -12.33
C ALA A 271 -1.75 -13.38 -13.07
N TYR A 272 -0.63 -14.08 -13.28
CA TYR A 272 0.48 -13.57 -14.07
C TYR A 272 0.06 -13.25 -15.51
N GLU A 273 -0.72 -14.12 -16.15
CA GLU A 273 -1.18 -13.91 -17.53
C GLU A 273 -2.11 -12.69 -17.66
N VAL A 274 -2.97 -12.44 -16.68
CA VAL A 274 -3.80 -11.20 -16.65
C VAL A 274 -2.92 -9.96 -16.52
N VAL A 275 -1.95 -9.94 -15.61
CA VAL A 275 -1.01 -8.82 -15.46
C VAL A 275 -0.25 -8.59 -16.77
N LYS A 276 0.28 -9.65 -17.37
CA LYS A 276 1.03 -9.62 -18.63
C LYS A 276 0.17 -9.07 -19.79
N LEU A 277 -1.09 -9.49 -19.89
CA LEU A 277 -2.02 -8.99 -20.92
C LEU A 277 -2.19 -7.47 -20.84
N TYR A 278 -2.35 -6.90 -19.63
CA TYR A 278 -2.54 -5.45 -19.48
C TYR A 278 -1.26 -4.64 -19.59
N LEU A 279 -0.11 -5.23 -19.30
CA LEU A 279 1.20 -4.65 -19.64
C LEU A 279 1.40 -4.61 -21.16
N PHE A 280 1.02 -5.70 -21.85
CA PHE A 280 0.96 -5.73 -23.31
C PHE A 280 0.10 -4.59 -23.84
N TYR A 281 -1.15 -4.45 -23.33
CA TYR A 281 -2.10 -3.43 -23.76
C TYR A 281 -1.55 -2.01 -23.54
N GLU A 282 -0.90 -1.73 -22.41
CA GLU A 282 -0.26 -0.43 -22.14
C GLU A 282 0.84 -0.11 -23.17
N ARG A 283 1.78 -1.05 -23.38
CA ARG A 283 2.88 -0.88 -24.34
C ARG A 283 2.36 -0.70 -25.77
N TRP A 284 1.33 -1.43 -26.12
CA TRP A 284 0.65 -1.33 -27.42
C TRP A 284 0.09 0.08 -27.66
N ARG A 285 -0.68 0.59 -26.70
CA ARG A 285 -1.28 1.92 -26.75
C ARG A 285 -0.23 3.04 -26.80
N ARG A 286 0.95 2.82 -26.22
CA ARG A 286 2.06 3.78 -26.17
C ARG A 286 3.04 3.66 -27.34
N ALA A 287 2.85 2.70 -28.25
CA ALA A 287 3.80 2.33 -29.32
C ALA A 287 5.20 1.95 -28.81
N GLU A 288 5.27 1.28 -27.66
CA GLU A 288 6.50 0.81 -27.03
C GLU A 288 6.79 -0.67 -27.40
N VAL A 289 6.47 -1.06 -28.62
CA VAL A 289 6.63 -2.41 -29.14
C VAL A 289 7.43 -2.34 -30.44
N GLU A 290 8.57 -3.04 -30.48
CA GLU A 290 9.50 -2.97 -31.63
C GLU A 290 8.93 -3.63 -32.90
N ASN A 291 8.24 -4.76 -32.76
CA ASN A 291 7.64 -5.47 -33.88
C ASN A 291 6.14 -5.65 -33.69
N PHE A 292 5.40 -4.68 -34.17
CA PHE A 292 3.95 -4.61 -34.11
C PHE A 292 3.24 -5.86 -34.65
N GLU A 293 3.63 -6.38 -35.82
CA GLU A 293 2.98 -7.56 -36.44
C GLU A 293 3.22 -8.84 -35.63
N LEU A 294 4.46 -9.07 -35.20
CA LEU A 294 4.83 -10.21 -34.37
C LEU A 294 4.12 -10.19 -33.04
N TYR A 295 4.06 -9.01 -32.42
CA TYR A 295 3.44 -8.82 -31.10
C TYR A 295 1.94 -9.13 -31.10
N LEU A 296 1.23 -8.67 -32.16
CA LEU A 296 -0.19 -9.00 -32.35
C LEU A 296 -0.41 -10.47 -32.70
N ALA A 297 0.48 -11.06 -33.49
CA ALA A 297 0.43 -12.50 -33.83
C ALA A 297 0.60 -13.36 -32.56
N ASN A 298 1.53 -13.00 -31.68
CA ASN A 298 1.76 -13.71 -30.41
C ASN A 298 0.51 -13.61 -29.51
N LEU A 299 -0.13 -12.43 -29.41
CA LEU A 299 -1.39 -12.30 -28.67
C LEU A 299 -2.48 -13.22 -29.25
N LYS A 300 -2.63 -13.25 -30.56
CA LYS A 300 -3.62 -14.14 -31.23
C LYS A 300 -3.35 -15.61 -30.98
N ALA A 301 -2.07 -16.01 -30.96
CA ALA A 301 -1.68 -17.40 -30.74
C ALA A 301 -2.06 -17.93 -29.34
N VAL A 302 -2.10 -17.07 -28.33
CA VAL A 302 -2.47 -17.46 -26.96
C VAL A 302 -3.98 -17.28 -26.66
N CYS A 303 -4.73 -16.66 -27.57
CA CYS A 303 -6.16 -16.42 -27.41
C CYS A 303 -7.00 -17.51 -28.11
N CYS A 304 -8.05 -17.97 -27.45
CA CYS A 304 -9.01 -18.88 -28.03
C CYS A 304 -9.81 -18.17 -29.14
N LEU A 305 -9.65 -18.64 -30.41
CA LEU A 305 -10.31 -18.02 -31.57
C LEU A 305 -11.85 -18.09 -31.52
N SER A 306 -12.42 -19.06 -30.81
CA SER A 306 -13.87 -19.18 -30.55
C SER A 306 -14.33 -18.39 -29.33
N GLY A 307 -13.42 -17.69 -28.66
CA GLY A 307 -13.75 -16.86 -27.48
C GLY A 307 -14.68 -15.71 -27.85
N ILE A 308 -15.48 -15.31 -26.88
CA ILE A 308 -16.36 -14.15 -26.97
C ILE A 308 -15.81 -13.04 -26.06
N PHE A 309 -15.70 -11.84 -26.59
CA PHE A 309 -15.44 -10.64 -25.82
C PHE A 309 -16.77 -9.92 -25.56
N VAL A 310 -17.08 -9.69 -24.29
CA VAL A 310 -18.27 -8.94 -23.88
C VAL A 310 -17.81 -7.56 -23.39
N HIS A 311 -18.21 -6.52 -24.12
CA HIS A 311 -17.92 -5.15 -23.73
C HIS A 311 -18.74 -4.78 -22.47
N PRO A 312 -18.27 -3.90 -21.57
CA PRO A 312 -19.02 -3.44 -20.39
C PRO A 312 -20.43 -2.91 -20.69
N SER A 313 -20.71 -2.47 -21.94
CA SER A 313 -22.04 -2.11 -22.41
C SER A 313 -22.95 -3.30 -22.74
N GLY A 314 -22.46 -4.53 -22.59
CA GLY A 314 -23.17 -5.76 -22.94
C GLY A 314 -23.08 -6.16 -24.42
N ILE A 315 -22.32 -5.44 -25.23
CA ILE A 315 -22.10 -5.82 -26.66
C ILE A 315 -21.14 -7.00 -26.72
N GLU A 316 -21.56 -8.07 -27.35
CA GLU A 316 -20.77 -9.26 -27.62
C GLU A 316 -20.10 -9.16 -28.99
N GLN A 317 -18.84 -9.57 -29.06
CA GLN A 317 -18.11 -9.74 -30.33
C GLN A 317 -17.15 -10.94 -30.22
N SER A 318 -16.72 -11.49 -31.36
CA SER A 318 -15.70 -12.52 -31.33
C SER A 318 -14.42 -11.95 -30.70
N LEU A 319 -13.71 -12.77 -29.91
CA LEU A 319 -12.41 -12.36 -29.35
C LEU A 319 -11.39 -12.04 -30.45
N HIS A 320 -11.48 -12.76 -31.59
CA HIS A 320 -10.67 -12.51 -32.77
C HIS A 320 -10.89 -11.09 -33.33
N ASP A 321 -12.15 -10.62 -33.43
CA ASP A 321 -12.47 -9.27 -33.92
C ASP A 321 -12.07 -8.23 -32.89
N ALA A 322 -12.26 -8.50 -31.60
CA ALA A 322 -11.78 -7.64 -30.52
C ALA A 322 -10.26 -7.42 -30.58
N ILE A 323 -9.49 -8.49 -30.81
CA ILE A 323 -8.04 -8.40 -30.96
C ILE A 323 -7.65 -7.67 -32.25
N ASN A 324 -8.36 -7.89 -33.36
CA ASN A 324 -8.12 -7.16 -34.61
C ASN A 324 -8.37 -5.65 -34.45
N SER A 325 -9.37 -5.28 -33.64
CA SER A 325 -9.66 -3.88 -33.34
C SER A 325 -8.54 -3.16 -32.59
N LEU A 326 -7.65 -3.89 -31.89
CA LEU A 326 -6.49 -3.30 -31.25
C LEU A 326 -5.56 -2.58 -32.24
N LYS A 327 -5.56 -2.98 -33.53
CA LYS A 327 -4.77 -2.30 -34.57
C LYS A 327 -5.12 -0.82 -34.66
N THR A 328 -6.38 -0.45 -34.44
CA THR A 328 -6.85 0.94 -34.56
C THR A 328 -6.39 1.83 -33.40
N CYS A 329 -5.97 1.24 -32.27
CA CYS A 329 -5.52 1.95 -31.09
C CYS A 329 -4.00 1.85 -30.85
N TYR A 330 -3.24 1.26 -31.80
CA TYR A 330 -1.78 1.25 -31.68
C TYR A 330 -1.20 2.65 -31.68
N GLY A 331 -0.46 3.00 -30.64
CA GLY A 331 0.20 4.30 -30.52
C GLY A 331 -0.72 5.50 -30.26
N ASP A 332 -2.04 5.31 -30.08
CA ASP A 332 -2.98 6.43 -29.86
C ASP A 332 -2.73 7.18 -28.53
N LYS A 333 -1.92 6.60 -27.67
CA LYS A 333 -1.46 7.15 -26.40
C LYS A 333 0.04 7.47 -26.37
N GLN A 334 0.72 7.41 -27.52
CA GLN A 334 2.14 7.74 -27.61
C GLN A 334 2.39 9.20 -27.17
N GLY A 335 3.42 9.40 -26.33
CA GLY A 335 3.78 10.72 -25.79
C GLY A 335 2.79 11.29 -24.76
N LYS A 336 1.78 10.54 -24.36
CA LYS A 336 0.81 10.92 -23.31
C LYS A 336 1.09 10.20 -22.00
N GLN A 337 0.66 10.78 -20.89
CA GLN A 337 0.60 10.08 -19.61
C GLN A 337 -0.52 9.04 -19.68
N PHE A 338 -0.16 7.84 -20.05
CA PHE A 338 -1.06 6.71 -20.12
C PHE A 338 -0.44 5.51 -19.38
N ARG A 339 -1.14 5.01 -18.37
CA ARG A 339 -0.74 3.85 -17.58
C ARG A 339 -1.93 2.94 -17.33
N VAL A 340 -1.66 1.63 -17.26
CA VAL A 340 -2.66 0.61 -16.98
C VAL A 340 -2.14 -0.28 -15.85
N TRP A 341 -3.02 -0.62 -14.92
CA TRP A 341 -2.73 -1.66 -13.92
C TRP A 341 -3.98 -2.44 -13.58
N VAL A 342 -3.78 -3.59 -13.02
CA VAL A 342 -4.86 -4.44 -12.49
C VAL A 342 -4.76 -4.49 -10.98
N ASP A 343 -5.89 -4.73 -10.32
CA ASP A 343 -6.03 -4.80 -8.87
C ASP A 343 -7.02 -5.92 -8.53
N GLN A 344 -6.78 -6.59 -7.41
CA GLN A 344 -7.63 -7.68 -6.95
C GLN A 344 -7.77 -8.81 -7.99
N VAL A 345 -6.66 -9.27 -8.55
CA VAL A 345 -6.64 -10.40 -9.46
C VAL A 345 -6.87 -11.69 -8.66
N LEU A 346 -8.05 -12.27 -8.81
CA LEU A 346 -8.53 -13.41 -8.04
C LEU A 346 -8.88 -14.57 -8.99
N PRO A 347 -7.94 -15.50 -9.25
CA PRO A 347 -8.22 -16.68 -10.04
C PRO A 347 -8.96 -17.73 -9.21
N ALA A 348 -9.97 -18.32 -9.82
CA ALA A 348 -10.71 -19.46 -9.32
C ALA A 348 -10.67 -20.61 -10.33
N GLN A 349 -10.14 -21.75 -9.92
CA GLN A 349 -10.12 -22.93 -10.80
C GLN A 349 -11.54 -23.49 -10.93
N ILE A 350 -12.01 -23.63 -12.18
CA ILE A 350 -13.35 -24.12 -12.51
C ILE A 350 -13.31 -25.47 -13.27
N GLY A 351 -12.14 -25.96 -13.64
CA GLY A 351 -11.89 -27.23 -14.31
C GLY A 351 -10.46 -27.65 -14.17
N SER A 352 -10.07 -28.81 -14.71
CA SER A 352 -8.70 -29.33 -14.62
C SER A 352 -7.64 -28.35 -15.21
N GLU A 353 -8.02 -27.63 -16.27
CA GLU A 353 -7.16 -26.70 -17.01
C GLU A 353 -7.91 -25.37 -17.32
N SER A 354 -8.91 -25.03 -16.50
CA SER A 354 -9.78 -23.88 -16.73
C SER A 354 -9.90 -23.02 -15.49
N TRP A 355 -9.80 -21.73 -15.69
CA TRP A 355 -9.82 -20.73 -14.63
C TRP A 355 -10.80 -19.61 -14.96
N LEU A 356 -11.53 -19.15 -13.94
CA LEU A 356 -12.25 -17.89 -13.94
C LEU A 356 -11.40 -16.87 -13.17
N VAL A 357 -11.04 -15.76 -13.80
CA VAL A 357 -10.24 -14.72 -13.16
C VAL A 357 -11.07 -13.43 -13.07
N SER A 358 -11.34 -12.98 -11.86
CA SER A 358 -11.94 -11.67 -11.61
C SER A 358 -10.87 -10.67 -11.22
N PHE A 359 -10.97 -9.43 -11.70
CA PHE A 359 -10.04 -8.35 -11.40
C PHE A 359 -10.66 -6.99 -11.70
N LYS A 360 -10.01 -5.93 -11.22
CA LYS A 360 -10.30 -4.56 -11.59
C LYS A 360 -9.20 -4.03 -12.50
N LYS A 361 -9.57 -3.46 -13.62
CA LYS A 361 -8.66 -2.77 -14.52
C LYS A 361 -8.74 -1.26 -14.28
N TRP A 362 -7.60 -0.63 -14.14
CA TRP A 362 -7.48 0.82 -14.02
C TRP A 362 -6.72 1.39 -15.21
N GLU A 363 -7.19 2.52 -15.73
CA GLU A 363 -6.50 3.31 -16.75
C GLU A 363 -6.30 4.73 -16.27
N GLN A 364 -5.09 5.24 -16.42
CA GLN A 364 -4.77 6.64 -16.32
C GLN A 364 -4.63 7.25 -17.72
N SER A 365 -5.32 8.34 -17.98
CA SER A 365 -5.16 9.12 -19.20
C SER A 365 -5.08 10.60 -18.82
N GLY A 366 -3.85 11.14 -18.77
CA GLY A 366 -3.59 12.45 -18.17
C GLY A 366 -3.80 12.41 -16.65
N GLU A 367 -4.51 13.38 -16.11
CA GLU A 367 -4.85 13.47 -14.67
C GLU A 367 -6.07 12.63 -14.28
N ALA A 368 -6.81 12.09 -15.27
CA ALA A 368 -8.02 11.33 -15.01
C ALA A 368 -7.74 9.84 -14.85
N TRP A 369 -8.41 9.23 -13.87
CA TRP A 369 -8.38 7.80 -13.58
C TRP A 369 -9.76 7.21 -13.88
N SER A 370 -9.80 6.10 -14.58
CA SER A 370 -11.04 5.36 -14.81
C SER A 370 -10.89 3.89 -14.41
N THR A 371 -11.96 3.33 -13.84
CA THR A 371 -12.05 1.90 -13.49
C THR A 371 -13.03 1.24 -14.42
N LEU A 372 -12.65 0.08 -14.98
CA LEU A 372 -13.53 -0.86 -15.66
C LEU A 372 -13.66 -2.12 -14.80
N TYR A 373 -14.88 -2.53 -14.52
CA TYR A 373 -15.19 -3.74 -13.75
C TYR A 373 -15.46 -4.89 -14.70
#